data_1d6f34b27b47a4f890a7ff92e61487aa
#
_entry.id   1d6f34b27b47a4f890a7ff92e61487aa
#
_cell.length_a   1.000
_cell.length_b   1.000
_cell.length_c   1.000
_cell.angle_alpha   90.00
_cell.angle_beta   90.00
_cell.angle_gamma   90.00
#
_symmetry.space_group_name_H-M   'P 1'
#
loop_
_entity.id
_entity.type
_entity.pdbx_description
1 polymer ?
#
loop_
_entity_poly.entity_id
_entity_poly.type
_entity_poly.pdbx_seq_one_letter_code
_entity_poly.pdbx_strand_id
1 'polypeptide(L)'
;LPNYLVELIKHPTDDDWAWCRYCTLNTVGKSVTALPSDEWKRKLVASEHSPLRELWFGIHMVIPYWVSVHFVRHHVGCNHYVQSQRNDRQNKYDRNKAPQDELVSHVMSINAQQLVYMAHKRLCNQASPETRAVMQQIVDEVVKVNPEFKDYLVPLCEYRGGLCTEFHPCGYNKKFKEKPNED
;
A
#
# COMPACT_ATOMS: atom_id res chain seq x y z
N LEU A 1 -14.08 -6.19 12.33
CA LEU A 1 -12.98 -6.81 11.57
C LEU A 1 -11.88 -7.19 12.55
N PRO A 2 -11.18 -8.33 12.37
CA PRO A 2 -10.08 -8.70 13.25
C PRO A 2 -9.00 -7.62 13.22
N ASN A 3 -8.47 -7.29 14.39
CA ASN A 3 -7.36 -6.36 14.54
C ASN A 3 -6.06 -7.18 14.53
N TYR A 4 -5.28 -7.05 13.47
CA TYR A 4 -3.97 -7.69 13.34
C TYR A 4 -2.86 -6.74 13.79
N LEU A 5 -1.69 -7.27 14.13
CA LEU A 5 -0.52 -6.43 14.35
C LEU A 5 -0.04 -5.91 12.99
N VAL A 6 0.00 -4.58 12.83
CA VAL A 6 0.57 -3.89 11.67
C VAL A 6 1.39 -2.72 12.19
N GLU A 7 2.66 -2.67 11.86
CA GLU A 7 3.62 -1.67 12.31
C GLU A 7 4.37 -1.08 11.11
N LEU A 8 4.41 0.24 11.02
CA LEU A 8 5.25 0.94 10.05
C LEU A 8 6.66 1.11 10.64
N ILE A 9 7.61 0.30 10.17
CA ILE A 9 8.99 0.27 10.66
C ILE A 9 9.87 1.31 9.96
N LYS A 10 9.58 1.59 8.68
CA LYS A 10 10.31 2.54 7.86
C LYS A 10 9.34 3.33 7.00
N HIS A 11 9.58 4.62 6.87
CA HIS A 11 8.84 5.51 5.98
C HIS A 11 9.79 6.53 5.33
N PRO A 12 9.41 7.19 4.24
CA PRO A 12 10.19 8.25 3.62
C PRO A 12 10.50 9.38 4.59
N THR A 13 11.77 9.74 4.66
CA THR A 13 12.30 10.88 5.41
C THR A 13 12.35 12.14 4.53
N ASP A 14 12.72 13.28 5.11
CA ASP A 14 12.95 14.49 4.35
C ASP A 14 14.09 14.34 3.32
N ASP A 15 15.12 13.55 3.62
CA ASP A 15 16.20 13.24 2.68
C ASP A 15 15.69 12.40 1.50
N ASP A 16 14.82 11.42 1.74
CA ASP A 16 14.19 10.62 0.68
C ASP A 16 13.32 11.50 -0.22
N TRP A 17 12.58 12.46 0.34
CA TRP A 17 11.79 13.42 -0.43
C TRP A 17 12.66 14.41 -1.21
N ALA A 18 13.77 14.88 -0.66
CA ALA A 18 14.73 15.70 -1.37
C ALA A 18 15.35 14.96 -2.55
N TRP A 19 15.71 13.70 -2.36
CA TRP A 19 16.19 12.81 -3.42
C TRP A 19 15.13 12.58 -4.50
N CYS A 20 13.91 12.29 -4.10
CA CYS A 20 12.77 12.11 -5.02
C CYS A 20 12.56 13.37 -5.88
N ARG A 21 12.64 14.57 -5.27
CA ARG A 21 12.56 15.84 -5.97
C ARG A 21 13.73 16.04 -6.94
N TYR A 22 14.95 15.71 -6.51
CA TYR A 22 16.13 15.78 -7.38
C TYR A 22 15.94 14.91 -8.62
N CYS A 23 15.52 13.65 -8.46
CA CYS A 23 15.22 12.75 -9.57
C CYS A 23 14.16 13.32 -10.51
N THR A 24 13.09 13.90 -9.95
CA THR A 24 12.02 14.52 -10.75
C THR A 24 12.54 15.69 -11.58
N LEU A 25 13.30 16.61 -10.98
CA LEU A 25 13.79 17.82 -11.65
C LEU A 25 14.91 17.53 -12.64
N ASN A 26 15.71 16.48 -12.40
CA ASN A 26 16.74 16.05 -13.32
C ASN A 26 16.17 15.68 -14.70
N THR A 27 14.94 15.17 -14.77
CA THR A 27 14.27 14.84 -16.05
C THR A 27 14.02 16.06 -16.93
N VAL A 28 14.03 17.27 -16.36
CA VAL A 28 13.88 18.56 -17.06
C VAL A 28 15.15 19.42 -17.01
N GLY A 29 16.31 18.79 -16.74
CA GLY A 29 17.62 19.44 -16.76
C GLY A 29 17.87 20.40 -15.59
N LYS A 30 17.18 20.22 -14.44
CA LYS A 30 17.34 21.04 -13.24
C LYS A 30 17.94 20.23 -12.10
N SER A 31 18.86 20.83 -11.34
CA SER A 31 19.46 20.25 -10.15
C SER A 31 19.03 21.06 -8.93
N VAL A 32 18.19 20.49 -8.09
CA VAL A 32 17.70 21.11 -6.85
C VAL A 32 17.68 20.05 -5.75
N THR A 33 18.39 20.30 -4.67
CA THR A 33 18.49 19.40 -3.50
C THR A 33 17.61 19.83 -2.33
N ALA A 34 16.89 20.96 -2.44
CA ALA A 34 16.05 21.45 -1.37
C ALA A 34 14.82 20.57 -1.16
N LEU A 35 14.40 20.46 0.11
CA LEU A 35 13.18 19.76 0.50
C LEU A 35 11.95 20.33 -0.26
N PRO A 36 11.09 19.48 -0.83
CA PRO A 36 9.87 19.94 -1.47
C PRO A 36 8.81 20.39 -0.46
N SER A 37 7.94 21.31 -0.90
CA SER A 37 6.75 21.68 -0.13
C SER A 37 5.71 20.54 -0.12
N ASP A 38 4.81 20.54 0.86
CA ASP A 38 3.72 19.56 0.94
C ASP A 38 2.79 19.61 -0.28
N GLU A 39 2.60 20.79 -0.86
CA GLU A 39 1.85 20.93 -2.11
C GLU A 39 2.54 20.20 -3.26
N TRP A 40 3.87 20.32 -3.36
CA TRP A 40 4.65 19.62 -4.38
C TRP A 40 4.59 18.09 -4.17
N LYS A 41 4.72 17.63 -2.91
CA LYS A 41 4.58 16.20 -2.55
C LYS A 41 3.22 15.66 -3.02
N ARG A 42 2.13 16.34 -2.68
CA ARG A 42 0.77 15.96 -3.11
C ARG A 42 0.61 15.91 -4.64
N LYS A 43 1.14 16.92 -5.35
CA LYS A 43 1.11 16.95 -6.83
C LYS A 43 1.88 15.78 -7.44
N LEU A 44 3.02 15.41 -6.87
CA LEU A 44 3.81 14.27 -7.34
C LEU A 44 3.05 12.95 -7.15
N VAL A 45 2.43 12.75 -5.98
CA VAL A 45 1.61 11.56 -5.72
C VAL A 45 0.42 11.52 -6.67
N ALA A 46 -0.28 12.66 -6.88
CA ALA A 46 -1.42 12.79 -7.79
C ALA A 46 -1.07 12.41 -9.23
N SER A 47 0.13 12.79 -9.68
CA SER A 47 0.59 12.52 -11.05
C SER A 47 1.16 11.12 -11.26
N GLU A 48 1.28 10.33 -10.18
CA GLU A 48 1.92 9.00 -10.18
C GLU A 48 3.28 8.98 -10.90
N HIS A 49 4.05 10.08 -10.79
CA HIS A 49 5.34 10.21 -11.43
C HIS A 49 6.33 9.14 -10.97
N SER A 50 7.13 8.61 -11.89
CA SER A 50 8.06 7.51 -11.63
C SER A 50 9.04 7.72 -10.47
N PRO A 51 9.49 8.94 -10.09
CA PRO A 51 10.32 9.16 -8.90
C PRO A 51 9.66 8.75 -7.56
N LEU A 52 8.35 8.52 -7.52
CA LEU A 52 7.70 7.88 -6.37
C LEU A 52 8.29 6.50 -6.02
N ARG A 53 9.00 5.87 -6.96
CA ARG A 53 9.69 4.59 -6.73
C ARG A 53 10.89 4.71 -5.81
N GLU A 54 11.40 5.93 -5.58
CA GLU A 54 12.50 6.21 -4.66
C GLU A 54 12.03 6.28 -3.19
N LEU A 55 10.72 6.44 -2.96
CA LEU A 55 10.14 6.51 -1.62
C LEU A 55 9.74 5.11 -1.16
N TRP A 56 10.39 4.60 -0.10
CA TRP A 56 10.21 3.24 0.38
C TRP A 56 9.60 3.20 1.78
N PHE A 57 8.64 2.30 1.96
CA PHE A 57 8.02 1.95 3.24
C PHE A 57 8.45 0.56 3.66
N GLY A 58 8.69 0.37 4.96
CA GLY A 58 8.93 -0.93 5.58
C GLY A 58 7.80 -1.24 6.56
N ILE A 59 7.10 -2.33 6.37
CA ILE A 59 5.90 -2.69 7.13
C ILE A 59 6.11 -4.08 7.72
N HIS A 60 5.89 -4.22 9.02
CA HIS A 60 5.84 -5.50 9.72
C HIS A 60 4.39 -5.84 10.06
N MET A 61 4.01 -7.07 9.80
CA MET A 61 2.65 -7.58 10.04
C MET A 61 2.70 -8.95 10.71
N VAL A 62 1.76 -9.23 11.60
CA VAL A 62 1.47 -10.59 12.09
C VAL A 62 0.04 -10.92 11.66
N ILE A 63 -0.08 -11.75 10.63
CA ILE A 63 -1.33 -11.98 9.90
C ILE A 63 -1.49 -13.45 9.54
N PRO A 64 -2.71 -13.95 9.26
CA PRO A 64 -2.93 -15.30 8.77
C PRO A 64 -2.09 -15.62 7.53
N TYR A 65 -1.55 -16.83 7.45
CA TYR A 65 -0.73 -17.25 6.31
C TYR A 65 -1.43 -17.05 4.96
N TRP A 66 -2.69 -17.40 4.84
CA TRP A 66 -3.45 -17.22 3.60
C TRP A 66 -3.65 -15.74 3.22
N VAL A 67 -3.72 -14.84 4.21
CA VAL A 67 -3.76 -13.38 3.97
C VAL A 67 -2.42 -12.90 3.44
N SER A 68 -1.30 -13.40 4.00
CA SER A 68 0.05 -13.03 3.54
C SER A 68 0.25 -13.36 2.05
N VAL A 69 -0.33 -14.47 1.56
CA VAL A 69 -0.28 -14.88 0.15
C VAL A 69 -0.92 -13.84 -0.77
N HIS A 70 -1.96 -13.12 -0.32
CA HIS A 70 -2.57 -12.06 -1.11
C HIS A 70 -1.63 -10.85 -1.30
N PHE A 71 -0.79 -10.54 -0.31
CA PHE A 71 0.20 -9.46 -0.40
C PHE A 71 1.40 -9.86 -1.25
N VAL A 72 1.90 -11.10 -1.13
CA VAL A 72 3.05 -11.62 -1.89
C VAL A 72 2.81 -11.58 -3.42
N ARG A 73 1.57 -11.56 -3.87
CA ARG A 73 1.25 -11.37 -5.30
C ARG A 73 1.67 -10.02 -5.86
N HIS A 74 1.92 -9.04 -5.02
CA HIS A 74 2.46 -7.75 -5.41
C HIS A 74 3.99 -7.79 -5.30
N HIS A 75 4.68 -8.10 -6.39
CA HIS A 75 6.14 -8.32 -6.41
C HIS A 75 6.92 -7.28 -7.20
N VAL A 76 6.26 -6.40 -7.96
CA VAL A 76 6.92 -5.29 -8.66
C VAL A 76 7.04 -4.11 -7.70
N GLY A 77 8.26 -3.64 -7.42
CA GLY A 77 8.49 -2.56 -6.46
C GLY A 77 8.13 -2.93 -5.01
N CYS A 78 8.15 -4.22 -4.70
CA CYS A 78 7.82 -4.76 -3.39
C CYS A 78 8.64 -6.02 -3.11
N ASN A 79 9.20 -6.11 -1.92
CA ASN A 79 9.93 -7.28 -1.42
C ASN A 79 9.22 -7.83 -0.18
N HIS A 80 9.11 -9.15 -0.09
CA HIS A 80 8.41 -9.84 0.99
C HIS A 80 9.33 -10.79 1.73
N TYR A 81 9.28 -10.74 3.07
CA TYR A 81 10.02 -11.60 3.98
C TYR A 81 9.01 -12.23 4.94
N VAL A 82 8.47 -13.39 4.53
CA VAL A 82 7.47 -14.12 5.30
C VAL A 82 8.14 -15.18 6.16
N GLN A 83 7.71 -15.31 7.41
CA GLN A 83 8.16 -16.34 8.32
C GLN A 83 8.03 -17.72 7.68
N SER A 84 9.13 -18.47 7.69
CA SER A 84 9.15 -19.81 7.11
C SER A 84 8.33 -20.78 7.94
N GLN A 85 7.47 -21.54 7.28
CA GLN A 85 6.73 -22.67 7.87
C GLN A 85 7.45 -24.02 7.65
N ARG A 86 8.75 -24.02 7.37
CA ARG A 86 9.53 -25.26 7.20
C ARG A 86 9.81 -25.90 8.55
N ASN A 87 9.57 -27.22 8.63
CA ASN A 87 9.78 -28.01 9.85
C ASN A 87 11.24 -27.96 10.35
N ASP A 88 12.21 -27.87 9.42
CA ASP A 88 13.65 -27.79 9.74
C ASP A 88 14.09 -26.39 10.23
N ARG A 89 13.23 -25.38 10.13
CA ARG A 89 13.50 -23.99 10.57
C ARG A 89 12.78 -23.62 11.85
N GLN A 90 11.62 -24.25 12.12
CA GLN A 90 10.78 -23.96 13.25
C GLN A 90 10.68 -25.24 14.15
N ASN A 91 11.51 -25.31 15.18
CA ASN A 91 11.46 -26.42 16.15
C ASN A 91 10.03 -26.58 16.68
N LYS A 92 9.49 -27.80 16.63
CA LYS A 92 8.11 -28.17 17.06
C LYS A 92 6.98 -27.73 16.12
N TYR A 93 7.29 -27.12 14.97
CA TYR A 93 6.27 -26.75 14.01
C TYR A 93 6.05 -27.86 12.98
N ASP A 94 4.84 -28.37 12.87
CA ASP A 94 4.46 -29.33 11.83
C ASP A 94 3.54 -28.63 10.80
N ARG A 95 4.13 -28.13 9.72
CA ARG A 95 3.41 -27.42 8.66
C ARG A 95 2.28 -28.26 8.02
N ASN A 96 2.36 -29.59 8.10
CA ASN A 96 1.33 -30.46 7.52
C ASN A 96 0.05 -30.49 8.36
N LYS A 97 0.14 -30.01 9.62
CA LYS A 97 -0.98 -29.89 10.55
C LYS A 97 -1.37 -28.43 10.79
N ALA A 98 -0.58 -27.48 10.31
CA ALA A 98 -0.83 -26.06 10.49
C ALA A 98 -2.11 -25.63 9.73
N PRO A 99 -3.04 -24.93 10.39
CA PRO A 99 -4.19 -24.38 9.71
C PRO A 99 -3.79 -23.22 8.78
N GLN A 100 -4.61 -22.95 7.77
CA GLN A 100 -4.33 -21.86 6.83
C GLN A 100 -4.39 -20.46 7.49
N ASP A 101 -5.09 -20.34 8.61
CA ASP A 101 -5.21 -19.14 9.42
C ASP A 101 -4.13 -19.01 10.50
N GLU A 102 -3.15 -19.91 10.54
CA GLU A 102 -1.95 -19.77 11.37
C GLU A 102 -1.32 -18.41 11.16
N LEU A 103 -1.06 -17.68 12.27
CA LEU A 103 -0.44 -16.37 12.20
C LEU A 103 1.04 -16.48 11.84
N VAL A 104 1.47 -15.70 10.87
CA VAL A 104 2.87 -15.61 10.43
C VAL A 104 3.36 -14.16 10.49
N SER A 105 4.63 -13.99 10.88
CA SER A 105 5.31 -12.71 10.73
C SER A 105 5.62 -12.47 9.25
N HIS A 106 5.28 -11.28 8.77
CA HIS A 106 5.50 -10.87 7.39
C HIS A 106 6.06 -9.45 7.38
N VAL A 107 7.29 -9.30 6.93
CA VAL A 107 7.90 -8.00 6.66
C VAL A 107 7.79 -7.72 5.17
N MET A 108 7.32 -6.52 4.84
CA MET A 108 7.17 -6.04 3.47
C MET A 108 7.95 -4.74 3.30
N SER A 109 8.81 -4.66 2.27
CA SER A 109 9.43 -3.42 1.82
C SER A 109 8.81 -3.05 0.48
N ILE A 110 8.18 -1.87 0.38
CA ILE A 110 7.37 -1.47 -0.76
C ILE A 110 7.63 -0.01 -1.12
N ASN A 111 7.77 0.30 -2.42
CA ASN A 111 7.85 1.69 -2.85
C ASN A 111 6.46 2.35 -2.94
N ALA A 112 6.43 3.69 -2.92
CA ALA A 112 5.20 4.46 -2.85
C ALA A 112 4.26 4.19 -4.04
N GLN A 113 4.78 4.06 -5.26
CA GLN A 113 3.95 3.79 -6.44
C GLN A 113 3.24 2.43 -6.31
N GLN A 114 3.96 1.40 -5.87
CA GLN A 114 3.39 0.08 -5.66
C GLN A 114 2.43 0.04 -4.47
N LEU A 115 2.69 0.84 -3.42
CA LEU A 115 1.79 0.94 -2.27
C LEU A 115 0.42 1.51 -2.69
N VAL A 116 0.41 2.57 -3.51
CA VAL A 116 -0.84 3.13 -4.08
C VAL A 116 -1.57 2.06 -4.91
N TYR A 117 -0.87 1.37 -5.81
CA TYR A 117 -1.47 0.30 -6.61
C TYR A 117 -2.02 -0.85 -5.74
N MET A 118 -1.28 -1.24 -4.70
CA MET A 118 -1.72 -2.29 -3.76
C MET A 118 -2.99 -1.85 -3.01
N ALA A 119 -3.04 -0.60 -2.53
CA ALA A 119 -4.21 -0.04 -1.85
C ALA A 119 -5.45 -0.08 -2.76
N HIS A 120 -5.32 0.34 -4.02
CA HIS A 120 -6.39 0.28 -5.00
C HIS A 120 -7.02 -1.11 -5.14
N LYS A 121 -6.22 -2.17 -5.02
CA LYS A 121 -6.67 -3.55 -5.17
C LYS A 121 -7.12 -4.18 -3.85
N ARG A 122 -6.41 -3.91 -2.74
CA ARG A 122 -6.63 -4.59 -1.47
C ARG A 122 -7.66 -3.90 -0.57
N LEU A 123 -8.01 -2.64 -0.85
CA LEU A 123 -9.15 -1.97 -0.23
C LEU A 123 -10.47 -2.19 -0.97
N CYS A 124 -10.42 -2.73 -2.20
CA CYS A 124 -11.63 -3.07 -2.95
C CYS A 124 -12.49 -4.11 -2.21
N ASN A 125 -13.82 -3.95 -2.23
CA ASN A 125 -14.74 -4.90 -1.60
C ASN A 125 -14.71 -6.32 -2.23
N GLN A 126 -14.06 -6.50 -3.36
CA GLN A 126 -13.78 -7.82 -3.94
C GLN A 126 -12.59 -8.54 -3.26
N ALA A 127 -11.77 -7.84 -2.47
CA ALA A 127 -10.78 -8.48 -1.60
C ALA A 127 -11.47 -9.04 -0.35
N SER A 128 -10.86 -10.08 0.25
CA SER A 128 -11.41 -10.65 1.49
C SER A 128 -11.46 -9.60 2.61
N PRO A 129 -12.43 -9.70 3.54
CA PRO A 129 -12.54 -8.77 4.66
C PRO A 129 -11.24 -8.63 5.48
N GLU A 130 -10.54 -9.75 5.71
CA GLU A 130 -9.28 -9.79 6.47
C GLU A 130 -8.15 -9.05 5.73
N THR A 131 -8.01 -9.29 4.42
CA THR A 131 -7.02 -8.58 3.59
C THR A 131 -7.30 -7.08 3.57
N ARG A 132 -8.57 -6.67 3.48
CA ARG A 132 -8.97 -5.27 3.56
C ARG A 132 -8.65 -4.65 4.92
N ALA A 133 -8.89 -5.40 6.00
CA ALA A 133 -8.59 -4.94 7.36
C ALA A 133 -7.09 -4.66 7.53
N VAL A 134 -6.24 -5.59 7.10
CA VAL A 134 -4.78 -5.41 7.13
C VAL A 134 -4.36 -4.22 6.27
N MET A 135 -4.90 -4.12 5.04
CA MET A 135 -4.55 -2.99 4.16
C MET A 135 -4.99 -1.65 4.74
N GLN A 136 -6.16 -1.59 5.38
CA GLN A 136 -6.62 -0.37 6.03
C GLN A 136 -5.69 0.03 7.18
N GLN A 137 -5.25 -0.91 8.02
CA GLN A 137 -4.28 -0.63 9.08
C GLN A 137 -2.94 -0.11 8.50
N ILE A 138 -2.47 -0.68 7.37
CA ILE A 138 -1.29 -0.15 6.67
C ILE A 138 -1.50 1.31 6.26
N VAL A 139 -2.64 1.61 5.64
CA VAL A 139 -2.99 2.99 5.22
C VAL A 139 -3.02 3.93 6.41
N ASP A 140 -3.67 3.52 7.49
CA ASP A 140 -3.78 4.33 8.71
C ASP A 140 -2.40 4.67 9.30
N GLU A 141 -1.47 3.70 9.35
CA GLU A 141 -0.10 3.94 9.81
C GLU A 141 0.70 4.85 8.86
N VAL A 142 0.57 4.65 7.55
CA VAL A 142 1.27 5.48 6.54
C VAL A 142 0.77 6.92 6.58
N VAL A 143 -0.53 7.14 6.62
CA VAL A 143 -1.13 8.49 6.59
C VAL A 143 -0.81 9.31 7.84
N LYS A 144 -0.56 8.67 9.00
CA LYS A 144 -0.12 9.37 10.22
C LYS A 144 1.21 10.11 10.02
N VAL A 145 2.13 9.55 9.24
CA VAL A 145 3.49 10.11 9.07
C VAL A 145 3.72 10.74 7.70
N ASN A 146 2.96 10.32 6.70
CA ASN A 146 3.01 10.80 5.32
C ASN A 146 1.59 11.15 4.82
N PRO A 147 0.99 12.24 5.33
CA PRO A 147 -0.42 12.60 5.05
C PRO A 147 -0.69 12.93 3.59
N GLU A 148 0.34 13.22 2.79
CA GLU A 148 0.25 13.46 1.35
C GLU A 148 -0.29 12.28 0.54
N PHE A 149 -0.27 11.07 1.11
CA PHE A 149 -0.82 9.86 0.47
C PHE A 149 -2.30 9.61 0.75
N LYS A 150 -2.93 10.37 1.67
CA LYS A 150 -4.28 10.10 2.18
C LYS A 150 -5.33 9.88 1.09
N ASP A 151 -5.34 10.75 0.08
CA ASP A 151 -6.38 10.75 -0.96
C ASP A 151 -6.10 9.73 -2.08
N TYR A 152 -4.94 9.06 -2.02
CA TYR A 152 -4.47 8.12 -3.04
C TYR A 152 -4.46 6.66 -2.56
N LEU A 153 -4.35 6.44 -1.24
CA LEU A 153 -4.42 5.10 -0.64
C LEU A 153 -5.88 4.69 -0.40
N VAL A 154 -6.64 4.61 -1.47
CA VAL A 154 -8.09 4.35 -1.49
C VAL A 154 -8.44 3.25 -2.51
N PRO A 155 -9.65 2.67 -2.49
CA PRO A 155 -10.09 1.73 -3.53
C PRO A 155 -10.03 2.35 -4.94
N LEU A 156 -9.69 1.55 -5.95
CA LEU A 156 -9.54 2.05 -7.33
C LEU A 156 -10.76 2.81 -7.85
N CYS A 157 -11.95 2.37 -7.52
CA CYS A 157 -13.18 3.05 -7.98
C CYS A 157 -13.39 4.41 -7.30
N GLU A 158 -12.93 4.59 -6.07
CA GLU A 158 -12.90 5.87 -5.38
C GLU A 158 -11.89 6.81 -6.04
N TYR A 159 -10.65 6.33 -6.21
CA TYR A 159 -9.58 7.06 -6.91
C TYR A 159 -10.00 7.53 -8.32
N ARG A 160 -10.83 6.76 -9.02
CA ARG A 160 -11.34 7.06 -10.36
C ARG A 160 -12.71 7.76 -10.38
N GLY A 161 -13.09 8.47 -9.32
CA GLY A 161 -14.34 9.24 -9.28
C GLY A 161 -15.61 8.40 -9.51
N GLY A 162 -15.63 7.16 -9.01
CA GLY A 162 -16.78 6.25 -9.14
C GLY A 162 -16.75 5.30 -10.34
N LEU A 163 -15.68 5.30 -11.14
CA LEU A 163 -15.50 4.32 -12.22
C LEU A 163 -15.03 2.98 -11.65
N CYS A 164 -15.91 1.98 -11.66
CA CYS A 164 -15.59 0.61 -11.29
C CYS A 164 -15.23 -0.22 -12.54
N THR A 165 -14.10 -0.93 -12.49
CA THR A 165 -13.61 -1.79 -13.57
C THR A 165 -13.62 -3.28 -13.21
N GLU A 166 -14.23 -3.65 -12.09
CA GLU A 166 -14.37 -5.05 -11.67
C GLU A 166 -15.45 -5.76 -12.52
N PHE A 167 -15.24 -7.05 -12.79
CA PHE A 167 -16.20 -7.86 -13.55
C PHE A 167 -17.58 -7.90 -12.90
N HIS A 168 -17.61 -7.90 -11.56
CA HIS A 168 -18.85 -7.90 -10.76
C HIS A 168 -18.81 -6.71 -9.79
N PRO A 169 -19.29 -5.51 -10.20
CA PRO A 169 -19.28 -4.34 -9.34
C PRO A 169 -20.09 -4.54 -8.06
N CYS A 170 -19.49 -4.22 -6.91
CA CYS A 170 -20.15 -4.36 -5.59
C CYS A 170 -21.09 -3.19 -5.23
N GLY A 171 -21.16 -2.17 -6.07
CA GLY A 171 -21.99 -0.98 -5.84
C GLY A 171 -21.36 0.11 -4.97
N TYR A 172 -20.18 -0.11 -4.35
CA TYR A 172 -19.48 0.90 -3.55
C TYR A 172 -19.16 2.16 -4.35
N ASN A 173 -18.85 2.01 -5.63
CA ASN A 173 -18.54 3.10 -6.56
C ASN A 173 -19.68 4.12 -6.75
N LYS A 174 -20.92 3.74 -6.46
CA LYS A 174 -22.08 4.64 -6.60
C LYS A 174 -22.01 5.85 -5.66
N LYS A 175 -21.25 5.76 -4.57
CA LYS A 175 -21.05 6.85 -3.61
C LYS A 175 -20.27 8.02 -4.18
N PHE A 176 -19.45 7.79 -5.21
CA PHE A 176 -18.54 8.75 -5.82
C PHE A 176 -19.01 9.24 -7.20
N LYS A 177 -20.13 8.77 -7.70
CA LYS A 177 -20.74 9.35 -8.88
C LYS A 177 -21.30 10.71 -8.47
N GLU A 178 -20.81 11.76 -9.10
CA GLU A 178 -21.40 13.10 -8.97
C GLU A 178 -22.91 12.97 -9.23
N LYS A 179 -23.73 13.60 -8.36
CA LYS A 179 -25.13 13.84 -8.70
C LYS A 179 -25.11 14.64 -10.00
N PRO A 180 -25.92 14.28 -11.03
CA PRO A 180 -26.07 15.15 -12.20
C PRO A 180 -26.42 16.53 -11.65
N ASN A 181 -25.71 17.56 -12.14
CA ASN A 181 -26.08 18.94 -11.86
C ASN A 181 -27.55 19.06 -12.22
N GLU A 182 -28.42 19.32 -11.23
CA GLU A 182 -29.78 19.76 -11.47
C GLU A 182 -29.63 21.21 -11.91
N ASP A 183 -29.53 21.41 -13.26
CA ASP A 183 -29.74 22.71 -13.90
C ASP A 183 -31.22 23.06 -13.93
#